data_08ab4ea12f73e4450a52662bc956f171
#
_entry.id   08ab4ea12f73e4450a52662bc956f171
#
_cell.length_a   1.000
_cell.length_b   1.000
_cell.length_c   1.000
_cell.angle_alpha   90.00
_cell.angle_beta   90.00
_cell.angle_gamma   90.00
#
_symmetry.space_group_name_H-M   'P 1'
#
loop_
_entity.id
_entity.type
_entity.pdbx_description
1 polymer ?
#
loop_
_entity_poly.entity_id
_entity_poly.type
_entity_poly.pdbx_seq_one_letter_code
_entity_poly.pdbx_strand_id
1 'polypeptide(L)'
;LRVRKRQKAGEQYEKLDAEAQFHVVREGRYRFLVNFTDYLDTGLFLDHRITRMRIGEWARGKRFLNLFAYTGAATVHAVGGGATGSTTIDMSKTYLDWAWRNLDLNELRGPTHEFIQADCLAWLEAQSQQIRPPAYDLVFIDPPTHSRSKRMQREFDVQLDHGWLLATASKLLAPGGTIVFSNNFQKFKLDGATLEHFDVDDITRSTIPEDFARNPRIHVCY
;
A
#
# COMPACT_ATOMS: atom_id res chain seq x y z
N LEU A 1 -1.91 5.49 -27.73
CA LEU A 1 -2.81 4.39 -27.32
C LEU A 1 -1.96 3.25 -26.77
N ARG A 2 -2.07 2.94 -25.49
CA ARG A 2 -1.30 1.85 -24.87
C ARG A 2 -2.11 0.56 -24.96
N VAL A 3 -1.56 -0.46 -25.59
CA VAL A 3 -2.17 -1.79 -25.67
C VAL A 3 -1.62 -2.63 -24.51
N ARG A 4 -2.47 -2.96 -23.53
CA ARG A 4 -2.12 -3.84 -22.42
C ARG A 4 -2.10 -5.29 -22.92
N LYS A 5 -0.91 -5.90 -23.01
CA LYS A 5 -0.77 -7.34 -23.30
C LYS A 5 -1.06 -8.13 -22.03
N ARG A 6 -1.76 -9.28 -22.15
CA ARG A 6 -1.89 -10.24 -21.03
C ARG A 6 -0.50 -10.72 -20.63
N GLN A 7 -0.13 -10.52 -19.37
CA GLN A 7 1.14 -10.99 -18.84
C GLN A 7 1.03 -12.43 -18.32
N LYS A 8 2.15 -13.14 -18.41
CA LYS A 8 2.34 -14.40 -17.69
C LYS A 8 2.74 -14.09 -16.25
N ALA A 9 2.37 -14.97 -15.30
CA ALA A 9 2.71 -14.79 -13.89
C ALA A 9 4.22 -14.57 -13.70
N GLY A 10 4.60 -13.49 -13.03
CA GLY A 10 5.99 -13.12 -12.73
C GLY A 10 6.56 -11.89 -13.46
N GLU A 11 5.89 -11.40 -14.51
CA GLU A 11 6.38 -10.25 -15.31
C GLU A 11 5.90 -8.87 -14.81
N GLN A 12 5.17 -8.81 -13.70
CA GLN A 12 4.52 -7.58 -13.21
C GLN A 12 5.52 -6.47 -12.86
N TYR A 13 6.78 -6.83 -12.60
CA TYR A 13 7.84 -5.91 -12.17
C TYR A 13 8.92 -5.70 -13.24
N GLU A 14 8.76 -6.27 -14.43
CA GLU A 14 9.74 -6.08 -15.51
C GLU A 14 9.57 -4.73 -16.18
N LYS A 15 10.71 -4.09 -16.43
CA LYS A 15 10.78 -2.83 -17.14
C LYS A 15 10.48 -3.07 -18.62
N LEU A 16 9.45 -2.42 -19.16
CA LEU A 16 9.02 -2.59 -20.55
C LEU A 16 9.89 -1.80 -21.53
N ASP A 17 10.44 -0.66 -21.07
CA ASP A 17 11.28 0.25 -21.83
C ASP A 17 12.25 0.99 -20.89
N ALA A 18 13.16 1.78 -21.42
CA ALA A 18 14.20 2.49 -20.69
C ALA A 18 14.21 4.00 -20.96
N GLU A 19 13.07 4.58 -21.40
CA GLU A 19 12.99 6.00 -21.71
C GLU A 19 13.10 6.89 -20.47
N ALA A 20 12.83 6.36 -19.28
CA ALA A 20 12.84 7.06 -17.99
C ALA A 20 11.99 8.35 -17.98
N GLN A 21 10.93 8.38 -18.79
CA GLN A 21 10.06 9.53 -18.98
C GLN A 21 8.99 9.59 -17.88
N PHE A 22 9.24 10.39 -16.86
CA PHE A 22 8.27 10.64 -15.79
C PHE A 22 7.51 11.93 -16.05
N HIS A 23 6.21 11.88 -15.78
CA HIS A 23 5.31 13.02 -15.83
C HIS A 23 4.80 13.33 -14.44
N VAL A 24 4.57 14.61 -14.16
CA VAL A 24 3.96 15.03 -12.89
C VAL A 24 2.46 15.16 -13.07
N VAL A 25 1.69 14.44 -12.25
CA VAL A 25 0.25 14.57 -12.14
C VAL A 25 -0.15 15.05 -10.76
N ARG A 26 -1.39 15.54 -10.62
CA ARG A 26 -1.93 15.98 -9.34
C ARG A 26 -3.05 15.06 -8.87
N GLU A 27 -3.05 14.78 -7.57
CA GLU A 27 -4.17 14.18 -6.86
C GLU A 27 -4.44 15.02 -5.60
N GLY A 28 -5.56 15.73 -5.62
CA GLY A 28 -5.82 16.74 -4.60
C GLY A 28 -4.72 17.80 -4.56
N ARG A 29 -4.14 18.01 -3.38
CA ARG A 29 -3.04 18.96 -3.17
C ARG A 29 -1.64 18.39 -3.45
N TYR A 30 -1.52 17.06 -3.65
CA TYR A 30 -0.25 16.40 -3.84
C TYR A 30 0.10 16.17 -5.30
N ARG A 31 1.40 16.07 -5.57
CA ARG A 31 1.99 15.80 -6.88
C ARG A 31 2.59 14.40 -6.88
N PHE A 32 2.43 13.69 -7.99
CA PHE A 32 2.94 12.34 -8.16
C PHE A 32 3.66 12.21 -9.49
N LEU A 33 4.77 11.50 -9.46
CA LEU A 33 5.43 11.04 -10.67
C LEU A 33 4.65 9.85 -11.23
N VAL A 34 4.36 9.87 -12.52
CA VAL A 34 3.79 8.73 -13.26
C VAL A 34 4.65 8.44 -14.48
N ASN A 35 4.65 7.18 -14.91
CA ASN A 35 5.38 6.74 -16.10
C ASN A 35 4.43 5.94 -16.98
N PHE A 36 4.34 6.33 -18.26
CA PHE A 36 3.40 5.72 -19.19
C PHE A 36 4.07 4.73 -20.16
N THR A 37 5.38 4.61 -20.15
CA THR A 37 6.16 3.85 -21.14
C THR A 37 6.88 2.65 -20.53
N ASP A 38 7.64 2.87 -19.46
CA ASP A 38 8.62 1.91 -18.98
C ASP A 38 8.02 0.78 -18.11
N TYR A 39 6.85 0.99 -17.52
CA TYR A 39 6.24 0.06 -16.56
C TYR A 39 4.83 -0.33 -16.98
N LEU A 40 4.40 -1.50 -16.57
CA LEU A 40 3.03 -1.95 -16.81
C LEU A 40 2.02 -1.03 -16.15
N ASP A 41 2.24 -0.75 -14.86
CA ASP A 41 1.41 0.13 -14.07
C ASP A 41 2.03 1.53 -14.04
N THR A 42 1.18 2.54 -14.07
CA THR A 42 1.61 3.92 -14.30
C THR A 42 2.23 4.59 -13.09
N GLY A 43 2.25 3.94 -11.94
CA GLY A 43 2.79 4.50 -10.69
C GLY A 43 1.73 5.10 -9.77
N LEU A 44 0.46 5.17 -10.20
CA LEU A 44 -0.64 5.67 -9.38
C LEU A 44 -1.92 4.91 -9.70
N PHE A 45 -2.50 4.24 -8.71
CA PHE A 45 -3.79 3.55 -8.80
C PHE A 45 -4.91 4.54 -8.48
N LEU A 46 -5.66 4.97 -9.50
CA LEU A 46 -6.65 6.04 -9.38
C LEU A 46 -7.88 5.66 -8.57
N ASP A 47 -8.20 4.38 -8.50
CA ASP A 47 -9.31 3.83 -7.72
C ASP A 47 -9.11 4.00 -6.20
N HIS A 48 -7.87 4.06 -5.74
CA HIS A 48 -7.52 4.27 -4.32
C HIS A 48 -7.42 5.74 -3.88
N ARG A 49 -7.77 6.71 -4.73
CA ARG A 49 -7.57 8.13 -4.38
C ARG A 49 -8.37 8.58 -3.16
N ILE A 50 -9.60 8.03 -2.95
CA ILE A 50 -10.40 8.35 -1.76
C ILE A 50 -9.82 7.68 -0.52
N THR A 51 -9.37 6.43 -0.62
CA THR A 51 -8.67 5.74 0.46
C THR A 51 -7.44 6.52 0.91
N ARG A 52 -6.60 6.98 -0.04
CA ARG A 52 -5.42 7.80 0.27
C ARG A 52 -5.77 9.13 0.92
N MET A 53 -6.83 9.80 0.47
CA MET A 53 -7.30 11.05 1.09
C MET A 53 -7.68 10.82 2.55
N ARG A 54 -8.44 9.76 2.84
CA ARG A 54 -8.80 9.39 4.22
C ARG A 54 -7.58 9.03 5.07
N ILE A 55 -6.64 8.27 4.52
CA ILE A 55 -5.36 7.99 5.21
C ILE A 55 -4.67 9.30 5.61
N GLY A 56 -4.64 10.29 4.72
CA GLY A 56 -4.10 11.61 5.04
C GLY A 56 -4.85 12.31 6.19
N GLU A 57 -6.18 12.21 6.24
CA GLU A 57 -7.00 12.78 7.32
C GLU A 57 -6.75 12.04 8.65
N TRP A 58 -6.68 10.71 8.63
CA TRP A 58 -6.50 9.88 9.82
C TRP A 58 -5.07 9.89 10.37
N ALA A 59 -4.07 10.22 9.54
CA ALA A 59 -2.65 10.15 9.91
C ALA A 59 -2.16 11.31 10.78
N ARG A 60 -2.96 12.36 10.99
CA ARG A 60 -2.54 13.53 11.76
C ARG A 60 -2.09 13.15 13.18
N GLY A 61 -0.85 13.48 13.52
CA GLY A 61 -0.26 13.20 14.84
C GLY A 61 0.10 11.74 15.08
N LYS A 62 -0.03 10.87 14.07
CA LYS A 62 0.14 9.42 14.18
C LYS A 62 1.44 8.94 13.56
N ARG A 63 1.90 7.78 14.03
CA ARG A 63 2.94 6.97 13.37
C ARG A 63 2.28 6.05 12.36
N PHE A 64 2.72 6.15 11.11
CA PHE A 64 2.13 5.45 9.97
C PHE A 64 3.02 4.33 9.44
N LEU A 65 2.44 3.16 9.20
CA LEU A 65 3.08 2.04 8.51
C LEU A 65 2.39 1.79 7.17
N ASN A 66 3.17 1.70 6.10
CA ASN A 66 2.69 1.36 4.76
C ASN A 66 3.37 0.08 4.27
N LEU A 67 2.63 -1.01 4.22
CA LEU A 67 3.08 -2.30 3.70
C LEU A 67 2.63 -2.49 2.25
N PHE A 68 3.48 -3.12 1.43
CA PHE A 68 3.28 -3.25 -0.03
C PHE A 68 3.12 -1.87 -0.68
N ALA A 69 4.03 -0.97 -0.31
CA ALA A 69 3.83 0.46 -0.48
C ALA A 69 3.87 0.94 -1.94
N TYR A 70 4.36 0.09 -2.87
CA TYR A 70 4.50 0.47 -4.27
C TYR A 70 5.25 1.80 -4.42
N THR A 71 4.68 2.79 -5.10
CA THR A 71 5.28 4.12 -5.29
C THR A 71 5.05 5.08 -4.13
N GLY A 72 4.59 4.60 -2.97
CA GLY A 72 4.43 5.36 -1.75
C GLY A 72 3.34 6.43 -1.77
N ALA A 73 2.36 6.33 -2.67
CA ALA A 73 1.31 7.34 -2.77
C ALA A 73 0.52 7.51 -1.46
N ALA A 74 0.24 6.41 -0.73
CA ALA A 74 -0.39 6.48 0.58
C ALA A 74 0.51 7.16 1.63
N THR A 75 1.83 6.92 1.57
CA THR A 75 2.80 7.59 2.44
C THR A 75 2.81 9.11 2.22
N VAL A 76 2.76 9.57 0.95
CA VAL A 76 2.68 11.01 0.64
C VAL A 76 1.44 11.63 1.29
N HIS A 77 0.28 10.98 1.18
CA HIS A 77 -0.95 11.45 1.83
C HIS A 77 -0.85 11.45 3.36
N ALA A 78 -0.31 10.38 3.96
CA ALA A 78 -0.16 10.28 5.41
C ALA A 78 0.78 11.36 5.96
N VAL A 79 1.97 11.51 5.37
CA VAL A 79 2.96 12.50 5.81
C VAL A 79 2.45 13.91 5.58
N GLY A 80 1.91 14.21 4.40
CA GLY A 80 1.31 15.51 4.11
C GLY A 80 0.04 15.79 4.90
N GLY A 81 -0.61 14.77 5.46
CA GLY A 81 -1.72 14.85 6.40
C GLY A 81 -1.28 15.16 7.84
N GLY A 82 0.03 15.06 8.12
CA GLY A 82 0.59 15.38 9.43
C GLY A 82 0.98 14.16 10.25
N ALA A 83 1.32 13.02 9.63
CA ALA A 83 1.96 11.90 10.32
C ALA A 83 3.27 12.34 10.96
N THR A 84 3.50 11.96 12.22
CA THR A 84 4.72 12.31 12.98
C THR A 84 5.93 11.46 12.59
N GLY A 85 5.68 10.30 12.01
CA GLY A 85 6.67 9.40 11.44
C GLY A 85 6.01 8.40 10.52
N SER A 86 6.75 7.86 9.57
CA SER A 86 6.27 6.81 8.67
C SER A 86 7.34 5.79 8.37
N THR A 87 6.91 4.52 8.26
CA THR A 87 7.73 3.43 7.75
C THR A 87 7.07 2.89 6.48
N THR A 88 7.79 2.92 5.37
CA THR A 88 7.29 2.56 4.04
C THR A 88 8.08 1.36 3.54
N ILE A 89 7.39 0.24 3.28
CA ILE A 89 8.02 -1.04 2.98
C ILE A 89 7.53 -1.57 1.65
N ASP A 90 8.48 -1.93 0.80
CA ASP A 90 8.24 -2.65 -0.44
C ASP A 90 9.45 -3.54 -0.77
N MET A 91 9.20 -4.63 -1.47
CA MET A 91 10.27 -5.51 -1.94
C MET A 91 11.08 -4.91 -3.09
N SER A 92 10.47 -4.04 -3.88
CA SER A 92 11.06 -3.43 -5.05
C SER A 92 11.83 -2.17 -4.71
N LYS A 93 13.17 -2.23 -4.87
CA LYS A 93 14.01 -1.03 -4.75
C LYS A 93 13.55 0.08 -5.71
N THR A 94 13.17 -0.27 -6.93
CA THR A 94 12.70 0.69 -7.94
C THR A 94 11.46 1.44 -7.46
N TYR A 95 10.50 0.75 -6.85
CA TYR A 95 9.29 1.39 -6.33
C TYR A 95 9.56 2.22 -5.07
N LEU A 96 10.48 1.80 -4.22
CA LEU A 96 10.90 2.60 -3.07
C LEU A 96 11.66 3.86 -3.48
N ASP A 97 12.53 3.78 -4.49
CA ASP A 97 13.20 4.96 -5.07
C ASP A 97 12.16 5.93 -5.67
N TRP A 98 11.09 5.39 -6.27
CA TRP A 98 9.97 6.20 -6.77
C TRP A 98 9.13 6.79 -5.64
N ALA A 99 8.85 6.03 -4.58
CA ALA A 99 8.16 6.50 -3.39
C ALA A 99 8.92 7.66 -2.72
N TRP A 100 10.22 7.52 -2.59
CA TRP A 100 11.10 8.56 -2.07
C TRP A 100 11.04 9.83 -2.94
N ARG A 101 11.08 9.71 -4.28
CA ARG A 101 10.93 10.82 -5.21
C ARG A 101 9.55 11.49 -5.12
N ASN A 102 8.49 10.71 -4.89
CA ASN A 102 7.15 11.27 -4.68
C ASN A 102 7.06 12.09 -3.38
N LEU A 103 7.71 11.64 -2.32
CA LEU A 103 7.79 12.38 -1.07
C LEU A 103 8.60 13.68 -1.26
N ASP A 104 9.75 13.60 -1.94
CA ASP A 104 10.61 14.74 -2.30
C ASP A 104 9.88 15.78 -3.15
N LEU A 105 9.15 15.34 -4.16
CA LEU A 105 8.36 16.20 -5.06
C LEU A 105 7.35 17.07 -4.31
N ASN A 106 6.89 16.60 -3.14
CA ASN A 106 5.95 17.30 -2.28
C ASN A 106 6.62 18.02 -1.09
N GLU A 107 7.96 18.06 -1.03
CA GLU A 107 8.72 18.71 0.05
C GLU A 107 8.43 18.11 1.44
N LEU A 108 8.11 16.80 1.47
CA LEU A 108 7.66 16.08 2.67
C LEU A 108 8.76 15.19 3.28
N ARG A 109 10.02 15.33 2.84
CA ARG A 109 11.13 14.55 3.40
C ARG A 109 11.42 14.96 4.84
N GLY A 110 11.84 13.96 5.62
CA GLY A 110 12.24 14.18 7.00
C GLY A 110 12.90 12.94 7.58
N PRO A 111 13.68 13.09 8.66
CA PRO A 111 14.40 11.98 9.28
C PRO A 111 13.50 10.94 9.95
N THR A 112 12.22 11.26 10.15
CA THR A 112 11.23 10.35 10.74
C THR A 112 10.46 9.53 9.71
N HIS A 113 10.80 9.66 8.41
CA HIS A 113 10.14 8.95 7.31
C HIS A 113 11.12 7.94 6.68
N GLU A 114 10.92 6.67 7.02
CA GLU A 114 11.82 5.58 6.64
C GLU A 114 11.28 4.82 5.42
N PHE A 115 12.23 4.37 4.57
CA PHE A 115 11.96 3.50 3.43
C PHE A 115 12.79 2.23 3.57
N ILE A 116 12.13 1.08 3.65
CA ILE A 116 12.78 -0.20 3.90
C ILE A 116 12.52 -1.15 2.73
N GLN A 117 13.59 -1.58 2.06
CA GLN A 117 13.50 -2.63 1.06
C GLN A 117 13.47 -3.99 1.76
N ALA A 118 12.30 -4.61 1.81
CA ALA A 118 12.12 -5.94 2.41
C ALA A 118 10.91 -6.68 1.81
N ASP A 119 10.91 -7.99 1.96
CA ASP A 119 9.68 -8.78 1.89
C ASP A 119 8.78 -8.37 3.06
N CYS A 120 7.62 -7.80 2.75
CA CYS A 120 6.68 -7.28 3.75
C CYS A 120 6.25 -8.34 4.76
N LEU A 121 6.05 -9.59 4.33
CA LEU A 121 5.62 -10.68 5.20
C LEU A 121 6.73 -11.07 6.18
N ALA A 122 7.94 -11.29 5.67
CA ALA A 122 9.10 -11.62 6.50
C ALA A 122 9.47 -10.49 7.45
N TRP A 123 9.41 -9.23 6.98
CA TRP A 123 9.66 -8.06 7.83
C TRP A 123 8.62 -7.96 8.96
N LEU A 124 7.34 -8.10 8.61
CA LEU A 124 6.25 -8.02 9.56
C LEU A 124 6.35 -9.11 10.65
N GLU A 125 6.66 -10.34 10.23
CA GLU A 125 6.88 -11.47 11.13
C GLU A 125 8.05 -11.18 12.09
N ALA A 126 9.20 -10.76 11.57
CA ALA A 126 10.38 -10.44 12.36
C ALA A 126 10.11 -9.30 13.38
N GLN A 127 9.38 -8.25 12.96
CA GLN A 127 9.03 -7.16 13.89
C GLN A 127 8.06 -7.63 14.98
N SER A 128 7.07 -8.46 14.62
CA SER A 128 6.05 -8.94 15.56
C SER A 128 6.59 -9.87 16.64
N GLN A 129 7.78 -10.43 16.45
CA GLN A 129 8.47 -11.33 17.39
C GLN A 129 9.41 -10.59 18.34
N GLN A 130 9.61 -9.28 18.18
CA GLN A 130 10.46 -8.51 19.07
C GLN A 130 9.84 -8.40 20.47
N ILE A 131 10.68 -8.32 21.50
CA ILE A 131 10.22 -8.10 22.89
C ILE A 131 9.46 -6.78 23.03
N ARG A 132 9.86 -5.77 22.25
CA ARG A 132 9.21 -4.46 22.15
C ARG A 132 9.06 -4.13 20.67
N PRO A 133 7.99 -4.60 20.03
CA PRO A 133 7.76 -4.31 18.62
C PRO A 133 7.54 -2.80 18.42
N PRO A 134 7.88 -2.27 17.25
CA PRO A 134 7.51 -0.90 16.89
C PRO A 134 5.99 -0.75 16.96
N ALA A 135 5.51 0.38 17.49
CA ALA A 135 4.08 0.64 17.60
C ALA A 135 3.64 1.70 16.59
N TYR A 136 2.61 1.40 15.82
CA TYR A 136 2.00 2.28 14.83
C TYR A 136 0.56 2.59 15.18
N ASP A 137 0.13 3.82 14.96
CA ASP A 137 -1.25 4.25 15.22
C ASP A 137 -2.14 4.02 14.00
N LEU A 138 -1.55 3.97 12.81
CA LEU A 138 -2.24 3.73 11.54
C LEU A 138 -1.39 2.86 10.64
N VAL A 139 -1.94 1.74 10.21
CA VAL A 139 -1.28 0.79 9.29
C VAL A 139 -2.11 0.68 8.01
N PHE A 140 -1.50 0.87 6.86
CA PHE A 140 -2.11 0.60 5.56
C PHE A 140 -1.48 -0.65 4.93
N ILE A 141 -2.34 -1.56 4.48
CA ILE A 141 -1.95 -2.85 3.90
C ILE A 141 -2.74 -3.05 2.61
N ASP A 142 -2.07 -3.02 1.47
CA ASP A 142 -2.67 -3.24 0.15
C ASP A 142 -1.86 -4.28 -0.63
N PRO A 143 -1.96 -5.57 -0.25
CA PRO A 143 -1.16 -6.62 -0.82
C PRO A 143 -1.61 -6.98 -2.24
N PRO A 144 -0.71 -7.56 -3.07
CA PRO A 144 -1.11 -8.13 -4.33
C PRO A 144 -2.06 -9.32 -4.10
N THR A 145 -2.94 -9.59 -5.07
CA THR A 145 -3.84 -10.77 -5.02
C THR A 145 -3.06 -12.06 -4.84
N HIS A 146 -2.01 -12.21 -5.63
CA HIS A 146 -1.06 -13.33 -5.54
C HIS A 146 0.35 -12.78 -5.69
N SER A 147 1.27 -13.29 -4.91
CA SER A 147 2.68 -12.96 -5.05
C SER A 147 3.53 -14.22 -4.98
N ARG A 148 4.38 -14.37 -6.01
CA ARG A 148 5.38 -15.43 -6.12
C ARG A 148 6.67 -14.79 -6.61
N SER A 149 7.64 -14.67 -5.74
CA SER A 149 8.95 -14.13 -6.09
C SER A 149 10.05 -15.03 -5.55
N LYS A 150 11.16 -15.18 -6.29
CA LYS A 150 12.36 -15.86 -5.79
C LYS A 150 12.96 -15.24 -4.52
N ARG A 151 12.55 -14.01 -4.19
CA ARG A 151 12.96 -13.26 -2.99
C ARG A 151 12.02 -13.45 -1.81
N MET A 152 10.83 -14.07 -2.02
CA MET A 152 9.87 -14.36 -0.95
C MET A 152 10.20 -15.70 -0.32
N GLN A 153 10.03 -15.77 0.99
CA GLN A 153 10.19 -17.02 1.74
C GLN A 153 9.04 -18.00 1.49
N ARG A 154 7.85 -17.48 1.16
CA ARG A 154 6.64 -18.26 0.81
C ARG A 154 5.82 -17.56 -0.26
N GLU A 155 5.01 -18.32 -0.98
CA GLU A 155 3.96 -17.78 -1.85
C GLU A 155 2.90 -17.09 -0.97
N PHE A 156 2.28 -16.05 -1.52
CA PHE A 156 1.21 -15.31 -0.85
C PHE A 156 -0.05 -15.33 -1.71
N ASP A 157 -1.17 -15.63 -1.07
CA ASP A 157 -2.52 -15.52 -1.63
C ASP A 157 -3.38 -14.71 -0.66
N VAL A 158 -3.90 -13.56 -1.12
CA VAL A 158 -4.64 -12.64 -0.26
C VAL A 158 -5.87 -13.30 0.38
N GLN A 159 -6.56 -14.22 -0.33
CA GLN A 159 -7.72 -14.91 0.22
C GLN A 159 -7.35 -15.91 1.31
N LEU A 160 -6.22 -16.57 1.19
CA LEU A 160 -5.79 -17.60 2.16
C LEU A 160 -5.01 -17.00 3.33
N ASP A 161 -4.23 -15.95 3.07
CA ASP A 161 -3.23 -15.45 4.02
C ASP A 161 -3.64 -14.17 4.76
N HIS A 162 -4.77 -13.52 4.39
CA HIS A 162 -5.15 -12.23 4.99
C HIS A 162 -5.35 -12.31 6.50
N GLY A 163 -5.92 -13.39 7.02
CA GLY A 163 -6.12 -13.57 8.46
C GLY A 163 -4.80 -13.56 9.22
N TRP A 164 -3.80 -14.33 8.74
CA TRP A 164 -2.45 -14.31 9.31
C TRP A 164 -1.80 -12.92 9.18
N LEU A 165 -1.94 -12.28 8.02
CA LEU A 165 -1.36 -10.96 7.74
C LEU A 165 -1.90 -9.90 8.70
N LEU A 166 -3.21 -9.84 8.88
CA LEU A 166 -3.88 -8.90 9.78
C LEU A 166 -3.54 -9.18 11.25
N ALA A 167 -3.60 -10.45 11.68
CA ALA A 167 -3.24 -10.86 13.04
C ALA A 167 -1.76 -10.56 13.37
N THR A 168 -0.86 -10.67 12.38
CA THR A 168 0.55 -10.34 12.59
C THR A 168 0.76 -8.81 12.63
N ALA A 169 0.08 -8.06 11.75
CA ALA A 169 0.13 -6.61 11.73
C ALA A 169 -0.45 -5.98 13.01
N SER A 170 -1.49 -6.59 13.60
CA SER A 170 -2.10 -6.08 14.83
C SER A 170 -1.13 -6.06 16.03
N LYS A 171 -0.12 -6.94 16.04
CA LYS A 171 0.92 -6.93 17.08
C LYS A 171 1.81 -5.68 17.04
N LEU A 172 1.81 -4.96 15.93
CA LEU A 172 2.53 -3.71 15.75
C LEU A 172 1.63 -2.48 15.96
N LEU A 173 0.37 -2.66 16.31
CA LEU A 173 -0.51 -1.52 16.61
C LEU A 173 -0.24 -0.95 18.00
N ALA A 174 -0.23 0.35 18.09
CA ALA A 174 -0.39 1.05 19.35
C ALA A 174 -1.80 0.81 19.92
N PRO A 175 -2.04 0.95 21.23
CA PRO A 175 -3.38 0.91 21.79
C PRO A 175 -4.33 1.88 21.08
N GLY A 176 -5.46 1.38 20.58
CA GLY A 176 -6.40 2.16 19.76
C GLY A 176 -5.96 2.43 18.33
N GLY A 177 -4.90 1.76 17.86
CA GLY A 177 -4.44 1.85 16.48
C GLY A 177 -5.40 1.20 15.49
N THR A 178 -5.30 1.61 14.23
CA THR A 178 -6.19 1.20 13.14
C THR A 178 -5.40 0.55 12.00
N ILE A 179 -5.92 -0.53 11.44
CA ILE A 179 -5.47 -1.10 10.17
C ILE A 179 -6.48 -0.69 9.09
N VAL A 180 -5.99 -0.16 7.99
CA VAL A 180 -6.74 -0.03 6.75
C VAL A 180 -6.25 -1.12 5.81
N PHE A 181 -7.10 -2.10 5.54
CA PHE A 181 -6.77 -3.23 4.69
C PHE A 181 -7.53 -3.13 3.37
N SER A 182 -6.82 -3.22 2.27
CA SER A 182 -7.40 -3.19 0.93
C SER A 182 -6.83 -4.31 0.06
N ASN A 183 -7.57 -4.71 -0.95
CA ASN A 183 -7.05 -5.55 -2.04
C ASN A 183 -7.97 -5.47 -3.27
N ASN A 184 -7.48 -5.90 -4.43
CA ASN A 184 -8.21 -5.88 -5.70
C ASN A 184 -8.73 -7.26 -6.14
N PHE A 185 -8.78 -8.25 -5.25
CA PHE A 185 -9.34 -9.56 -5.56
C PHE A 185 -10.85 -9.52 -5.57
N GLN A 186 -11.48 -9.58 -6.75
CA GLN A 186 -12.92 -9.39 -6.94
C GLN A 186 -13.81 -10.38 -6.17
N LYS A 187 -13.27 -11.53 -5.79
CA LYS A 187 -13.99 -12.57 -5.02
C LYS A 187 -13.58 -12.62 -3.56
N PHE A 188 -12.85 -11.61 -3.09
CA PHE A 188 -12.38 -11.55 -1.71
C PHE A 188 -13.53 -11.62 -0.72
N LYS A 189 -13.31 -12.39 0.34
CA LYS A 189 -14.19 -12.46 1.51
C LYS A 189 -13.32 -12.47 2.75
N LEU A 190 -13.60 -11.54 3.65
CA LEU A 190 -12.99 -11.55 4.96
C LEU A 190 -13.45 -12.80 5.73
N ASP A 191 -12.53 -13.52 6.35
CA ASP A 191 -12.88 -14.75 7.06
C ASP A 191 -13.52 -14.47 8.44
N GLY A 192 -14.27 -15.46 8.96
CA GLY A 192 -14.97 -15.32 10.22
C GLY A 192 -14.04 -15.17 11.42
N ALA A 193 -12.88 -15.85 11.41
CA ALA A 193 -11.90 -15.75 12.49
C ALA A 193 -11.29 -14.33 12.58
N THR A 194 -11.05 -13.69 11.43
CA THR A 194 -10.63 -12.30 11.38
C THR A 194 -11.69 -11.38 11.97
N LEU A 195 -12.98 -11.59 11.63
CA LEU A 195 -14.09 -10.80 12.16
C LEU A 195 -14.26 -10.91 13.68
N GLU A 196 -13.90 -12.05 14.28
CA GLU A 196 -13.99 -12.25 15.74
C GLU A 196 -12.88 -11.48 16.50
N HIS A 197 -11.76 -11.13 15.85
CA HIS A 197 -10.62 -10.50 16.50
C HIS A 197 -10.53 -8.98 16.30
N PHE A 198 -11.29 -8.44 15.36
CA PHE A 198 -11.27 -7.02 15.01
C PHE A 198 -12.68 -6.42 15.03
N ASP A 199 -12.77 -5.16 15.42
CA ASP A 199 -13.92 -4.32 15.12
C ASP A 199 -13.76 -3.83 13.67
N VAL A 200 -14.61 -4.34 12.76
CA VAL A 200 -14.42 -4.21 11.31
C VAL A 200 -15.49 -3.34 10.68
N ASP A 201 -15.06 -2.27 10.04
CA ASP A 201 -15.88 -1.42 9.18
C ASP A 201 -15.61 -1.71 7.71
N ASP A 202 -16.62 -2.15 6.94
CA ASP A 202 -16.53 -2.23 5.48
C ASP A 202 -16.73 -0.84 4.87
N ILE A 203 -15.62 -0.22 4.51
CA ILE A 203 -15.60 1.10 3.86
C ILE A 203 -15.47 1.02 2.33
N THR A 204 -15.56 -0.16 1.73
CA THR A 204 -15.40 -0.41 0.29
C THR A 204 -16.21 0.57 -0.55
N ARG A 205 -17.53 0.62 -0.32
CA ARG A 205 -18.43 1.45 -1.14
C ARG A 205 -18.10 2.94 -1.05
N SER A 206 -17.67 3.39 0.12
CA SER A 206 -17.37 4.80 0.39
C SER A 206 -15.97 5.23 -0.03
N THR A 207 -15.11 4.28 -0.45
CA THR A 207 -13.76 4.52 -0.96
C THR A 207 -13.64 4.37 -2.47
N ILE A 208 -14.66 3.80 -3.15
CA ILE A 208 -14.71 3.71 -4.61
C ILE A 208 -15.09 5.08 -5.18
N PRO A 209 -14.22 5.70 -6.02
CA PRO A 209 -14.52 6.97 -6.63
C PRO A 209 -15.66 6.86 -7.69
N GLU A 210 -16.37 7.96 -7.91
CA GLU A 210 -17.55 8.00 -8.79
C GLU A 210 -17.28 7.52 -10.22
N ASP A 211 -16.12 7.84 -10.79
CA ASP A 211 -15.70 7.38 -12.12
C ASP A 211 -15.43 5.86 -12.18
N PHE A 212 -15.30 5.20 -11.02
CA PHE A 212 -15.22 3.74 -10.89
C PHE A 212 -16.54 3.10 -10.43
N ALA A 213 -17.62 3.86 -10.24
CA ALA A 213 -18.91 3.35 -9.74
C ALA A 213 -19.49 2.18 -10.55
N ARG A 214 -19.14 2.09 -11.85
CA ARG A 214 -19.54 0.96 -12.72
C ARG A 214 -18.78 -0.33 -12.42
N ASN A 215 -17.70 -0.28 -11.64
CA ASN A 215 -16.92 -1.43 -11.18
C ASN A 215 -16.84 -1.45 -9.65
N PRO A 216 -17.95 -1.82 -8.95
CA PRO A 216 -18.01 -1.77 -7.48
C PRO A 216 -17.12 -2.83 -6.80
N ARG A 217 -16.40 -3.63 -7.58
CA ARG A 217 -15.43 -4.64 -7.11
C ARG A 217 -14.01 -4.35 -7.61
N ILE A 218 -13.71 -3.09 -7.91
CA ILE A 218 -12.36 -2.73 -8.34
C ILE A 218 -11.34 -2.93 -7.21
N HIS A 219 -11.75 -2.66 -5.98
CA HIS A 219 -11.08 -3.03 -4.75
C HIS A 219 -12.10 -3.31 -3.65
N VAL A 220 -11.65 -3.91 -2.56
CA VAL A 220 -12.34 -3.92 -1.26
C VAL A 220 -11.49 -3.13 -0.27
N CYS A 221 -12.12 -2.54 0.77
CA CYS A 221 -11.42 -1.76 1.79
C CYS A 221 -12.16 -1.86 3.13
N TYR A 222 -11.43 -2.20 4.17
CA TYR A 222 -11.90 -2.39 5.54
C TYR A 222 -11.09 -1.54 6.49
#